data_3e9bfebdd3c0588e8b5cd871a0e03013
#
_entry.id   3e9bfebdd3c0588e8b5cd871a0e03013
#
_cell.length_a   1.000
_cell.length_b   1.000
_cell.length_c   1.000
_cell.angle_alpha   90.00
_cell.angle_beta   90.00
_cell.angle_gamma   90.00
#
_symmetry.space_group_name_H-M   'P 1'
#
loop_
_entity.id
_entity.type
_entity.pdbx_description
1 polymer ?
#
loop_
_entity_poly.entity_id
_entity_poly.type
_entity_poly.pdbx_seq_one_letter_code
_entity_poly.pdbx_strand_id
1 'polypeptide(L)'
;MMRSVLFVTVILGAAVTPGSSMGPTPSATSGQVLSAFNQLSALLEPSSIRPDTPAYRTQAVERGDIVTTVQAAGTLNALVMVEVGSQLSGRVKELYVDFNSKVTKGQVIARVEPEIYEARVAQALAEREMAQTQVSVHRAQIERARAEMETAEARYDSAAAQTTRAEIALDGAAQEVNRKRSLAKQKIIAVGEWERENTAHNSAKAQATAAQAEELSQSAVVRAAKATLNMADAELANTLAQVKQKEAVLQQAQIDLDRTYVRAPVTGTVVNRAVSGGQTLAASLQTPILFTIAQDLTEMQVEASVVEADISRFALGQPVTFTADAYPDRIFTGTVKQIRKAPQVVQNVVTYIVVVGTQNSDELLLPGMTANLSVVMAKRQGVLKVPNAALRFRPPSDTGDEARSTAPAIAKTGVEAGSPGEVFVFGPDREPKLVLLRLGITDGRATEVLAGDLTEGQQVITGLATAPRRDDDASSVLVKFRLW
;
A
#
# COMPACT_ATOMS: atom_id res chain seq x y z
N MET A 1 15.60 -36.96 -11.00
CA MET A 1 16.91 -37.60 -10.86
C MET A 1 17.50 -37.26 -9.52
N MET A 2 17.96 -38.33 -8.80
CA MET A 2 18.77 -38.41 -7.56
C MET A 2 18.26 -37.70 -6.31
N ARG A 3 17.61 -38.32 -5.40
CA ARG A 3 17.92 -39.28 -4.31
C ARG A 3 19.26 -39.02 -3.59
N SER A 4 19.22 -38.60 -2.35
CA SER A 4 20.23 -38.86 -1.33
C SER A 4 19.55 -39.08 0.03
N VAL A 5 19.83 -40.25 0.55
CA VAL A 5 19.47 -40.85 1.83
C VAL A 5 20.53 -40.46 2.85
N LEU A 6 20.16 -40.07 4.06
CA LEU A 6 21.10 -39.93 5.14
C LEU A 6 20.78 -40.92 6.26
N PHE A 7 21.73 -41.80 6.54
CA PHE A 7 21.78 -42.78 7.64
C PHE A 7 22.11 -42.08 8.97
N VAL A 8 21.42 -42.47 10.04
CA VAL A 8 21.83 -42.19 11.41
C VAL A 8 22.16 -43.51 12.11
N THR A 9 23.38 -43.66 12.56
CA THR A 9 23.93 -44.80 13.26
C THR A 9 23.79 -44.58 14.78
N VAL A 10 23.19 -45.58 15.47
CA VAL A 10 23.12 -45.66 16.93
C VAL A 10 24.21 -46.62 17.39
N ILE A 11 25.06 -46.19 18.33
CA ILE A 11 26.07 -47.01 19.00
C ILE A 11 25.57 -47.41 20.38
N LEU A 12 25.48 -48.72 20.60
CA LEU A 12 25.20 -49.37 21.88
C LEU A 12 26.54 -49.74 22.56
N GLY A 13 26.70 -49.37 23.81
CA GLY A 13 27.84 -49.78 24.67
C GLY A 13 27.35 -50.62 25.86
N ALA A 14 27.77 -51.88 25.87
CA ALA A 14 27.52 -52.84 26.94
C ALA A 14 28.71 -52.88 27.93
N ALA A 15 28.41 -53.15 29.19
CA ALA A 15 29.42 -53.67 30.14
C ALA A 15 28.76 -54.62 31.17
N VAL A 16 29.31 -55.77 31.24
CA VAL A 16 29.15 -57.05 31.95
C VAL A 16 29.98 -56.98 33.26
N THR A 17 29.65 -57.52 34.42
CA THR A 17 29.56 -58.83 35.01
C THR A 17 29.76 -58.76 36.57
N PRO A 18 29.97 -59.87 37.36
CA PRO A 18 29.00 -60.88 37.80
C PRO A 18 29.18 -61.21 39.35
N GLY A 19 28.37 -62.17 39.82
CA GLY A 19 28.84 -62.91 41.06
C GLY A 19 27.75 -63.38 42.00
N SER A 20 27.43 -64.66 41.90
CA SER A 20 27.40 -65.78 42.91
C SER A 20 26.70 -65.52 44.27
N SER A 21 25.85 -66.39 44.87
CA SER A 21 25.89 -67.80 45.07
C SER A 21 24.68 -68.30 45.91
N MET A 22 24.23 -69.54 45.59
CA MET A 22 23.73 -70.64 46.44
C MET A 22 22.76 -70.49 47.67
N GLY A 23 21.60 -71.01 47.59
CA GLY A 23 20.75 -72.06 48.11
C GLY A 23 20.57 -72.21 49.60
N PRO A 24 19.77 -73.14 50.15
CA PRO A 24 18.77 -74.02 49.55
C PRO A 24 17.39 -74.03 50.32
N THR A 25 16.45 -74.84 49.80
CA THR A 25 15.13 -75.21 50.31
C THR A 25 15.12 -75.92 51.70
N PRO A 26 13.93 -75.97 52.42
CA PRO A 26 13.08 -77.13 52.30
C PRO A 26 11.54 -76.92 52.42
N SER A 27 10.87 -77.81 51.76
CA SER A 27 9.61 -78.55 51.86
C SER A 27 8.70 -78.52 53.08
N ALA A 28 7.41 -78.82 52.79
CA ALA A 28 6.32 -79.38 53.56
C ALA A 28 5.37 -78.37 54.25
N THR A 29 4.03 -78.50 54.28
CA THR A 29 3.15 -79.67 54.25
C THR A 29 1.71 -79.19 53.99
N SER A 30 1.02 -79.98 53.24
CA SER A 30 -0.43 -79.88 52.96
C SER A 30 -1.26 -80.30 54.26
N GLY A 31 -2.39 -79.61 54.39
CA GLY A 31 -3.45 -80.19 55.27
C GLY A 31 -3.99 -79.24 56.35
N GLN A 32 -5.27 -79.01 56.28
CA GLN A 32 -6.14 -78.32 57.25
C GLN A 32 -6.51 -76.87 56.99
N VAL A 33 -7.36 -76.66 56.00
CA VAL A 33 -8.35 -75.55 56.01
C VAL A 33 -9.56 -75.97 55.13
N LEU A 34 -10.28 -76.96 55.62
CA LEU A 34 -11.58 -77.42 54.98
C LEU A 34 -12.71 -77.50 55.95
N SER A 35 -12.71 -76.74 57.08
CA SER A 35 -13.82 -76.83 58.05
C SER A 35 -14.37 -75.44 58.51
N ALA A 36 -14.07 -74.36 57.87
CA ALA A 36 -14.57 -72.99 58.24
C ALA A 36 -15.48 -72.33 57.23
N PHE A 37 -15.95 -73.03 56.20
CA PHE A 37 -16.76 -72.40 55.13
C PHE A 37 -18.27 -72.61 55.28
N ASN A 38 -18.82 -73.22 56.35
CA ASN A 38 -20.23 -73.58 56.47
C ASN A 38 -21.01 -72.92 57.61
N GLN A 39 -20.57 -71.80 58.17
CA GLN A 39 -21.32 -71.10 59.24
C GLN A 39 -21.46 -69.55 58.99
N LEU A 40 -21.38 -69.05 57.78
CA LEU A 40 -21.60 -67.60 57.53
C LEU A 40 -22.62 -67.33 56.41
N SER A 41 -23.58 -68.19 56.23
CA SER A 41 -24.66 -67.99 55.21
C SER A 41 -26.05 -67.62 55.80
N ALA A 42 -26.09 -67.06 57.01
CA ALA A 42 -27.36 -66.71 57.65
C ALA A 42 -27.43 -65.28 58.23
N LEU A 43 -26.86 -64.29 57.56
CA LEU A 43 -27.12 -62.86 57.87
C LEU A 43 -26.81 -61.97 56.64
N LEU A 44 -27.49 -62.18 55.54
CA LEU A 44 -27.59 -61.20 54.46
C LEU A 44 -29.04 -61.04 54.06
N GLU A 45 -29.71 -60.12 54.75
CA GLU A 45 -30.96 -59.57 54.25
C GLU A 45 -30.69 -58.83 52.90
N PRO A 46 -31.55 -58.91 51.85
CA PRO A 46 -31.38 -58.19 50.65
C PRO A 46 -31.63 -56.69 50.92
N SER A 47 -30.54 -55.91 51.03
CA SER A 47 -30.63 -54.47 50.93
C SER A 47 -31.33 -54.09 49.64
N SER A 48 -32.50 -53.50 49.79
CA SER A 48 -33.28 -52.90 48.75
C SER A 48 -32.37 -52.00 47.91
N ILE A 49 -32.08 -52.38 46.67
CA ILE A 49 -31.49 -51.52 45.64
C ILE A 49 -32.45 -50.37 45.41
N ARG A 50 -32.22 -49.24 46.08
CA ARG A 50 -32.83 -47.95 45.63
C ARG A 50 -32.25 -47.65 44.26
N PRO A 51 -33.06 -47.34 43.25
CA PRO A 51 -32.55 -46.90 41.97
C PRO A 51 -31.67 -45.67 42.23
N ASP A 52 -30.42 -45.72 41.74
CA ASP A 52 -29.48 -44.62 41.79
C ASP A 52 -30.12 -43.42 41.06
N THR A 53 -30.72 -42.51 41.83
CA THR A 53 -31.18 -41.21 41.29
C THR A 53 -29.94 -40.50 40.79
N PRO A 54 -29.82 -40.20 39.51
CA PRO A 54 -28.62 -39.57 38.98
C PRO A 54 -28.38 -38.26 39.75
N ALA A 55 -27.20 -38.17 40.37
CA ALA A 55 -26.80 -36.96 41.06
C ALA A 55 -26.56 -35.89 40.02
N TYR A 56 -27.26 -34.77 40.10
CA TYR A 56 -27.13 -33.64 39.16
C TYR A 56 -26.18 -32.57 39.77
N ARG A 57 -25.35 -31.98 38.93
CA ARG A 57 -24.59 -30.79 39.28
C ARG A 57 -25.49 -29.57 38.97
N THR A 58 -25.59 -28.67 39.94
CA THR A 58 -26.40 -27.45 39.83
C THR A 58 -25.52 -26.21 39.96
N GLN A 59 -26.02 -25.12 39.43
CA GLN A 59 -25.48 -23.77 39.64
C GLN A 59 -26.61 -22.78 39.83
N ALA A 60 -26.42 -21.82 40.74
CA ALA A 60 -27.42 -20.81 41.02
C ALA A 60 -27.50 -19.81 39.84
N VAL A 61 -28.71 -19.34 39.57
CA VAL A 61 -28.97 -18.20 38.70
C VAL A 61 -28.62 -16.93 39.46
N GLU A 62 -27.78 -16.09 38.86
CA GLU A 62 -27.27 -14.88 39.47
C GLU A 62 -27.63 -13.63 38.66
N ARG A 63 -27.72 -12.49 39.33
CA ARG A 63 -27.73 -11.20 38.64
C ARG A 63 -26.33 -10.66 38.51
N GLY A 64 -26.03 -10.10 37.37
CA GLY A 64 -24.72 -9.50 37.11
C GLY A 64 -24.63 -8.87 35.75
N ASP A 65 -23.48 -8.29 35.48
CA ASP A 65 -23.19 -7.68 34.18
C ASP A 65 -22.85 -8.78 33.17
N ILE A 66 -23.37 -8.60 31.95
CA ILE A 66 -22.97 -9.40 30.78
C ILE A 66 -22.38 -8.45 29.75
N VAL A 67 -21.19 -8.78 29.27
CA VAL A 67 -20.49 -8.03 28.22
C VAL A 67 -20.18 -8.97 27.07
N THR A 68 -20.82 -8.74 25.94
CA THR A 68 -20.51 -9.47 24.72
C THR A 68 -19.35 -8.80 24.01
N THR A 69 -18.27 -9.52 23.80
CA THR A 69 -17.09 -9.03 23.10
C THR A 69 -16.83 -9.85 21.84
N VAL A 70 -16.37 -9.20 20.80
CA VAL A 70 -15.78 -9.83 19.62
C VAL A 70 -14.28 -9.67 19.69
N GLN A 71 -13.57 -10.77 19.47
CA GLN A 71 -12.11 -10.77 19.40
C GLN A 71 -11.67 -10.72 17.95
N ALA A 72 -10.64 -9.91 17.68
CA ALA A 72 -10.03 -9.82 16.36
C ALA A 72 -8.52 -9.66 16.54
N ALA A 73 -7.75 -10.32 15.68
CA ALA A 73 -6.31 -10.09 15.61
C ALA A 73 -6.00 -9.00 14.57
N GLY A 74 -5.00 -8.20 14.84
CA GLY A 74 -4.57 -7.14 13.93
C GLY A 74 -3.07 -6.85 14.05
N THR A 75 -2.58 -5.99 13.16
CA THR A 75 -1.20 -5.49 13.18
C THR A 75 -1.17 -4.02 13.54
N LEU A 76 -0.22 -3.65 14.37
CA LEU A 76 0.08 -2.25 14.71
C LEU A 76 0.89 -1.60 13.59
N ASN A 77 0.47 -0.44 13.14
CA ASN A 77 1.17 0.37 12.15
C ASN A 77 1.19 1.82 12.62
N ALA A 78 2.19 2.59 12.19
CA ALA A 78 2.14 4.03 12.35
C ALA A 78 1.03 4.61 11.45
N LEU A 79 0.44 5.74 11.85
CA LEU A 79 -0.64 6.36 11.09
C LEU A 79 -0.25 6.68 9.64
N VAL A 80 0.99 7.16 9.45
CA VAL A 80 1.56 7.46 8.13
C VAL A 80 2.92 6.79 8.02
N MET A 81 3.01 5.82 7.11
CA MET A 81 4.27 5.19 6.71
C MET A 81 4.56 5.52 5.26
N VAL A 82 5.78 5.97 4.96
CA VAL A 82 6.20 6.34 3.61
C VAL A 82 7.40 5.50 3.21
N GLU A 83 7.25 4.80 2.09
CA GLU A 83 8.33 4.05 1.48
C GLU A 83 9.15 4.96 0.55
N VAL A 84 10.44 5.00 0.77
CA VAL A 84 11.39 5.78 -0.02
C VAL A 84 12.21 4.84 -0.88
N GLY A 85 12.08 4.99 -2.20
CA GLY A 85 12.82 4.20 -3.18
C GLY A 85 13.77 5.04 -4.01
N SER A 86 14.61 4.38 -4.82
CA SER A 86 15.44 5.04 -5.84
C SER A 86 14.77 4.97 -7.21
N GLN A 87 14.71 6.11 -7.90
CA GLN A 87 14.27 6.19 -9.29
C GLN A 87 15.40 5.90 -10.29
N LEU A 88 16.64 5.85 -9.79
CA LEU A 88 17.83 5.65 -10.61
C LEU A 88 18.48 4.30 -10.29
N SER A 89 19.02 3.68 -11.33
CA SER A 89 19.89 2.52 -11.21
C SER A 89 21.31 2.96 -10.94
N GLY A 90 22.01 2.26 -10.06
CA GLY A 90 23.38 2.58 -9.71
C GLY A 90 23.79 1.89 -8.41
N ARG A 91 25.03 2.04 -8.01
CA ARG A 91 25.53 1.52 -6.73
C ARG A 91 25.29 2.54 -5.61
N VAL A 92 24.86 2.09 -4.45
CA VAL A 92 24.75 2.94 -3.26
C VAL A 92 26.14 3.28 -2.77
N LYS A 93 26.52 4.56 -2.84
CA LYS A 93 27.83 5.04 -2.42
C LYS A 93 27.90 5.21 -0.91
N GLU A 94 26.92 5.94 -0.34
CA GLU A 94 26.88 6.30 1.07
C GLU A 94 25.46 6.21 1.62
N LEU A 95 25.34 5.83 2.88
CA LEU A 95 24.13 5.88 3.68
C LEU A 95 24.37 6.85 4.84
N TYR A 96 23.51 7.84 4.99
CA TYR A 96 23.64 8.88 6.02
C TYR A 96 22.77 8.62 7.24
N VAL A 97 21.86 7.65 7.15
CA VAL A 97 20.93 7.27 8.22
C VAL A 97 20.88 5.76 8.38
N ASP A 98 20.55 5.32 9.59
CA ASP A 98 20.37 3.92 9.93
C ASP A 98 19.00 3.70 10.58
N PHE A 99 18.72 2.48 11.02
CA PHE A 99 17.51 2.15 11.78
C PHE A 99 17.31 3.12 12.96
N ASN A 100 16.08 3.49 13.23
CA ASN A 100 15.66 4.39 14.31
C ASN A 100 16.22 5.83 14.22
N SER A 101 16.89 6.21 13.11
CA SER A 101 17.35 7.57 12.91
C SER A 101 16.17 8.52 12.68
N LYS A 102 16.17 9.66 13.37
CA LYS A 102 15.22 10.74 13.11
C LYS A 102 15.66 11.53 11.89
N VAL A 103 14.75 11.77 10.96
CA VAL A 103 15.00 12.49 9.71
C VAL A 103 14.02 13.63 9.54
N THR A 104 14.47 14.69 8.88
CA THR A 104 13.62 15.83 8.50
C THR A 104 13.30 15.79 7.01
N LYS A 105 12.14 16.34 6.64
CA LYS A 105 11.75 16.45 5.22
C LYS A 105 12.84 17.16 4.41
N GLY A 106 13.25 16.56 3.28
CA GLY A 106 14.30 17.07 2.39
C GLY A 106 15.73 16.67 2.79
N GLN A 107 15.95 16.09 3.97
CA GLN A 107 17.26 15.59 4.40
C GLN A 107 17.73 14.46 3.48
N VAL A 108 19.01 14.51 3.09
CA VAL A 108 19.62 13.42 2.32
C VAL A 108 19.83 12.23 3.25
N ILE A 109 19.30 11.06 2.84
CA ILE A 109 19.35 9.82 3.60
C ILE A 109 20.26 8.75 2.97
N ALA A 110 20.44 8.83 1.64
CA ALA A 110 21.37 7.99 0.90
C ALA A 110 21.89 8.72 -0.33
N ARG A 111 23.02 8.28 -0.85
CA ARG A 111 23.61 8.76 -2.11
C ARG A 111 23.91 7.58 -3.03
N VAL A 112 23.37 7.63 -4.23
CA VAL A 112 23.73 6.72 -5.32
C VAL A 112 25.00 7.27 -6.00
N GLU A 113 25.83 6.41 -6.55
CA GLU A 113 27.08 6.76 -7.23
C GLU A 113 26.85 7.82 -8.33
N PRO A 114 27.36 9.04 -8.19
CA PRO A 114 27.00 10.14 -9.07
C PRO A 114 27.85 10.24 -10.33
N GLU A 115 28.99 9.55 -10.43
CA GLU A 115 30.05 9.75 -11.43
C GLU A 115 29.51 9.68 -12.86
N ILE A 116 28.62 8.73 -13.16
CA ILE A 116 28.00 8.59 -14.49
C ILE A 116 27.07 9.78 -14.77
N TYR A 117 26.34 10.25 -13.79
CA TYR A 117 25.42 11.37 -13.94
C TYR A 117 26.16 12.70 -14.03
N GLU A 118 27.24 12.89 -13.28
CA GLU A 118 28.14 14.04 -13.38
C GLU A 118 28.77 14.11 -14.79
N ALA A 119 29.24 12.98 -15.34
CA ALA A 119 29.75 12.92 -16.69
C ALA A 119 28.68 13.29 -17.75
N ARG A 120 27.42 12.85 -17.57
CA ARG A 120 26.30 13.24 -18.45
C ARG A 120 26.00 14.73 -18.38
N VAL A 121 26.03 15.33 -17.20
CA VAL A 121 25.87 16.80 -17.04
C VAL A 121 27.01 17.53 -17.75
N ALA A 122 28.26 17.10 -17.57
CA ALA A 122 29.40 17.70 -18.26
C ALA A 122 29.29 17.59 -19.79
N GLN A 123 28.87 16.45 -20.30
CA GLN A 123 28.62 16.24 -21.74
C GLN A 123 27.50 17.17 -22.24
N ALA A 124 26.36 17.21 -21.59
CA ALA A 124 25.24 18.06 -21.99
C ALA A 124 25.58 19.56 -21.92
N LEU A 125 26.41 19.97 -20.95
CA LEU A 125 26.92 21.33 -20.84
C LEU A 125 27.77 21.69 -22.04
N ALA A 126 28.75 20.83 -22.41
CA ALA A 126 29.61 21.06 -23.57
C ALA A 126 28.80 21.11 -24.88
N GLU A 127 27.77 20.25 -25.03
CA GLU A 127 26.87 20.28 -26.20
C GLU A 127 26.08 21.59 -26.28
N ARG A 128 25.59 22.11 -25.13
CA ARG A 128 24.92 23.41 -25.07
C ARG A 128 25.87 24.56 -25.46
N GLU A 129 27.11 24.52 -24.96
CA GLU A 129 28.12 25.54 -25.27
C GLU A 129 28.50 25.55 -26.76
N MET A 130 28.63 24.35 -27.38
CA MET A 130 28.85 24.23 -28.82
C MET A 130 27.67 24.84 -29.62
N ALA A 131 26.42 24.54 -29.25
CA ALA A 131 25.24 25.14 -29.88
C ALA A 131 25.21 26.67 -29.70
N GLN A 132 25.61 27.17 -28.54
CA GLN A 132 25.70 28.61 -28.24
C GLN A 132 26.77 29.32 -29.06
N THR A 133 27.90 28.64 -29.30
CA THR A 133 28.95 29.13 -30.18
C THR A 133 28.46 29.24 -31.63
N GLN A 134 27.66 28.28 -32.08
CA GLN A 134 27.05 28.30 -33.43
C GLN A 134 26.11 29.50 -33.61
N VAL A 135 25.40 29.95 -32.56
CA VAL A 135 24.61 31.19 -32.59
C VAL A 135 25.51 32.41 -32.91
N SER A 136 26.71 32.48 -32.36
CA SER A 136 27.65 33.56 -32.63
C SER A 136 28.10 33.57 -34.09
N VAL A 137 28.32 32.40 -34.68
CA VAL A 137 28.69 32.24 -36.09
C VAL A 137 27.55 32.74 -36.99
N HIS A 138 26.31 32.32 -36.73
CA HIS A 138 25.17 32.78 -37.54
C HIS A 138 24.88 34.28 -37.36
N ARG A 139 25.10 34.85 -36.19
CA ARG A 139 25.01 36.31 -35.99
C ARG A 139 26.02 37.04 -36.85
N ALA A 140 27.27 36.56 -36.92
CA ALA A 140 28.27 37.13 -37.81
C ALA A 140 27.88 37.00 -39.31
N GLN A 141 27.24 35.91 -39.69
CA GLN A 141 26.72 35.72 -41.04
C GLN A 141 25.59 36.71 -41.38
N ILE A 142 24.69 37.00 -40.41
CA ILE A 142 23.64 38.05 -40.58
C ILE A 142 24.28 39.43 -40.79
N GLU A 143 25.26 39.80 -39.97
CA GLU A 143 25.93 41.10 -40.12
C GLU A 143 26.60 41.23 -41.50
N ARG A 144 27.21 40.14 -42.01
CA ARG A 144 27.74 40.09 -43.36
C ARG A 144 26.65 40.25 -44.43
N ALA A 145 25.56 39.50 -44.33
CA ALA A 145 24.44 39.57 -45.27
C ALA A 145 23.75 40.95 -45.26
N ARG A 146 23.70 41.61 -44.09
CA ARG A 146 23.22 42.97 -43.92
C ARG A 146 24.11 43.97 -44.63
N ALA A 147 25.45 43.89 -44.49
CA ALA A 147 26.37 44.74 -45.19
C ALA A 147 26.33 44.55 -46.72
N GLU A 148 26.12 43.28 -47.16
CA GLU A 148 25.93 42.99 -48.60
C GLU A 148 24.63 43.60 -49.11
N MET A 149 23.51 43.59 -48.36
CA MET A 149 22.24 44.23 -48.70
C MET A 149 22.39 45.77 -48.79
N GLU A 150 23.04 46.38 -47.79
CA GLU A 150 23.30 47.84 -47.78
C GLU A 150 24.12 48.25 -48.99
N THR A 151 25.13 47.44 -49.37
CA THR A 151 25.93 47.69 -50.57
C THR A 151 25.06 47.59 -51.88
N ALA A 152 24.17 46.66 -51.94
CA ALA A 152 23.22 46.49 -53.06
C ALA A 152 22.23 47.67 -53.11
N GLU A 153 21.72 48.13 -52.00
CA GLU A 153 20.82 49.31 -51.92
C GLU A 153 21.55 50.57 -52.40
N ALA A 154 22.78 50.82 -51.96
CA ALA A 154 23.58 51.98 -52.41
C ALA A 154 23.81 51.97 -53.95
N ARG A 155 24.01 50.77 -54.54
CA ARG A 155 24.14 50.64 -56.01
C ARG A 155 22.81 50.92 -56.69
N TYR A 156 21.71 50.45 -56.19
CA TYR A 156 20.36 50.73 -56.68
C TYR A 156 20.08 52.23 -56.65
N ASP A 157 20.35 52.92 -55.53
CA ASP A 157 20.15 54.36 -55.39
C ASP A 157 20.99 55.14 -56.38
N SER A 158 22.21 54.70 -56.68
CA SER A 158 23.07 55.29 -57.73
C SER A 158 22.49 55.11 -59.15
N ALA A 159 21.94 53.88 -59.42
CA ALA A 159 21.30 53.62 -60.71
C ALA A 159 19.99 54.43 -60.86
N ALA A 160 19.17 54.54 -59.86
CA ALA A 160 17.97 55.35 -59.80
C ALA A 160 18.25 56.86 -60.09
N ALA A 161 19.34 57.36 -59.48
CA ALA A 161 19.78 58.73 -59.76
C ALA A 161 20.27 58.92 -61.21
N GLN A 162 20.89 57.87 -61.79
CA GLN A 162 21.25 57.91 -63.24
C GLN A 162 20.05 57.88 -64.12
N THR A 163 19.00 57.08 -63.85
CA THR A 163 17.70 57.03 -64.54
C THR A 163 17.04 58.39 -64.47
N THR A 164 16.99 59.03 -63.31
CA THR A 164 16.41 60.36 -63.16
C THR A 164 17.13 61.37 -63.99
N ARG A 165 18.45 61.32 -64.09
CA ARG A 165 19.24 62.22 -64.94
C ARG A 165 18.94 61.98 -66.45
N ALA A 166 18.86 60.74 -66.86
CA ALA A 166 18.58 60.41 -68.27
C ALA A 166 17.16 60.76 -68.66
N GLU A 167 16.17 60.62 -67.77
CA GLU A 167 14.80 61.09 -67.99
C GLU A 167 14.69 62.59 -68.11
N ILE A 168 15.38 63.37 -67.29
CA ILE A 168 15.43 64.84 -67.42
C ILE A 168 16.07 65.21 -68.72
N ALA A 169 17.13 64.56 -69.17
CA ALA A 169 17.77 64.81 -70.45
C ALA A 169 16.86 64.51 -71.64
N LEU A 170 16.10 63.33 -71.50
CA LEU A 170 15.11 62.99 -72.53
C LEU A 170 13.99 64.01 -72.63
N ASP A 171 13.44 64.45 -71.46
CA ASP A 171 12.37 65.45 -71.46
C ASP A 171 12.88 66.77 -72.08
N GLY A 172 14.08 67.25 -71.74
CA GLY A 172 14.69 68.42 -72.41
C GLY A 172 14.87 68.24 -73.88
N ALA A 173 15.35 67.08 -74.35
CA ALA A 173 15.50 66.83 -75.78
C ALA A 173 14.13 66.75 -76.52
N ALA A 174 13.10 66.18 -75.85
CA ALA A 174 11.73 66.12 -76.38
C ALA A 174 11.11 67.50 -76.55
N GLN A 175 11.32 68.41 -75.61
CA GLN A 175 10.88 69.81 -75.70
C GLN A 175 11.57 70.53 -76.87
N GLU A 176 12.88 70.33 -77.03
CA GLU A 176 13.65 70.98 -78.12
C GLU A 176 13.21 70.45 -79.54
N VAL A 177 13.03 69.14 -79.71
CA VAL A 177 12.52 68.53 -80.92
C VAL A 177 11.15 69.09 -81.25
N ASN A 178 10.22 69.19 -80.28
CA ASN A 178 8.90 69.75 -80.49
C ASN A 178 8.92 71.21 -80.90
N ARG A 179 9.78 72.01 -80.29
CA ARG A 179 10.00 73.40 -80.61
C ARG A 179 10.54 73.54 -82.04
N LYS A 180 11.60 72.86 -82.43
CA LYS A 180 12.23 72.88 -83.72
C LYS A 180 11.30 72.35 -84.85
N ARG A 181 10.50 71.31 -84.49
CA ARG A 181 9.45 70.76 -85.43
C ARG A 181 8.45 71.80 -85.80
N SER A 182 8.00 72.65 -84.87
CA SER A 182 7.04 73.71 -85.17
C SER A 182 7.67 74.80 -86.02
N LEU A 183 8.93 75.20 -85.83
CA LEU A 183 9.70 76.17 -86.56
C LEU A 183 10.01 75.66 -88.01
N ALA A 184 10.35 74.37 -88.19
CA ALA A 184 10.57 73.76 -89.50
C ALA A 184 9.28 73.71 -90.33
N LYS A 185 8.11 73.40 -89.73
CA LYS A 185 6.82 73.49 -90.37
C LYS A 185 6.49 74.89 -90.87
N GLN A 186 6.89 75.94 -90.18
CA GLN A 186 6.75 77.33 -90.55
C GLN A 186 7.83 77.82 -91.56
N LYS A 187 8.76 76.91 -91.99
CA LYS A 187 9.90 77.18 -92.89
C LYS A 187 10.85 78.22 -92.37
N ILE A 188 10.98 78.37 -91.04
CA ILE A 188 11.88 79.33 -90.38
C ILE A 188 13.29 78.71 -90.23
N ILE A 189 13.43 77.41 -90.12
CA ILE A 189 14.68 76.69 -90.02
C ILE A 189 14.79 75.61 -91.11
N ALA A 190 16.00 75.15 -91.39
CA ALA A 190 16.26 74.04 -92.34
C ALA A 190 15.78 72.67 -91.75
N VAL A 191 15.22 71.79 -92.59
CA VAL A 191 14.75 70.42 -92.17
C VAL A 191 15.85 69.61 -91.53
N GLY A 192 17.09 69.77 -92.01
CA GLY A 192 18.26 69.07 -91.43
C GLY A 192 18.60 69.44 -89.96
N GLU A 193 18.16 70.63 -89.49
CA GLU A 193 18.31 70.99 -88.08
C GLU A 193 17.28 70.29 -87.20
N TRP A 194 16.06 70.07 -87.62
CA TRP A 194 15.07 69.26 -86.94
C TRP A 194 15.48 67.78 -86.94
N GLU A 195 16.03 67.26 -88.05
CA GLU A 195 16.52 65.88 -88.12
C GLU A 195 17.66 65.59 -87.13
N ARG A 196 18.58 66.53 -86.92
CA ARG A 196 19.65 66.42 -85.91
C ARG A 196 19.08 66.33 -84.52
N GLU A 197 18.15 67.17 -84.12
CA GLU A 197 17.52 67.19 -82.81
C GLU A 197 16.64 65.91 -82.67
N ASN A 198 15.99 65.42 -83.69
CA ASN A 198 15.25 64.17 -83.66
C ASN A 198 16.19 62.98 -83.41
N THR A 199 17.41 63.00 -83.94
CA THR A 199 18.45 61.99 -83.65
C THR A 199 18.96 62.11 -82.22
N ALA A 200 19.16 63.33 -81.71
CA ALA A 200 19.56 63.58 -80.32
C ALA A 200 18.48 63.09 -79.32
N HIS A 201 17.17 63.37 -79.65
CA HIS A 201 16.06 62.86 -78.86
C HIS A 201 16.02 61.30 -78.83
N ASN A 202 16.18 60.64 -79.99
CA ASN A 202 16.21 59.18 -80.10
C ASN A 202 17.43 58.58 -79.28
N SER A 203 18.57 59.30 -79.34
CA SER A 203 19.73 58.89 -78.49
C SER A 203 19.44 59.03 -76.98
N ALA A 204 18.83 60.20 -76.59
CA ALA A 204 18.46 60.40 -75.17
C ALA A 204 17.41 59.35 -74.70
N LYS A 205 16.47 59.00 -75.60
CA LYS A 205 15.47 57.92 -75.32
C LYS A 205 16.17 56.56 -75.11
N ALA A 206 17.12 56.22 -75.96
CA ALA A 206 17.87 54.97 -75.80
C ALA A 206 18.68 54.95 -74.48
N GLN A 207 19.28 56.12 -74.11
CA GLN A 207 20.02 56.28 -72.84
C GLN A 207 19.07 56.14 -71.67
N ALA A 208 17.88 56.77 -71.68
CA ALA A 208 16.90 56.60 -70.58
C ALA A 208 16.41 55.16 -70.45
N THR A 209 16.14 54.48 -71.57
CA THR A 209 15.74 53.05 -71.56
C THR A 209 16.87 52.19 -71.02
N ALA A 210 18.10 52.45 -71.39
CA ALA A 210 19.27 51.72 -70.82
C ALA A 210 19.45 51.94 -69.34
N ALA A 211 19.30 53.18 -68.83
CA ALA A 211 19.36 53.49 -67.41
C ALA A 211 18.25 52.85 -66.61
N GLN A 212 16.99 52.83 -67.16
CA GLN A 212 15.88 52.12 -66.52
C GLN A 212 16.10 50.61 -66.45
N ALA A 213 16.66 50.01 -67.54
CA ALA A 213 17.04 48.58 -67.49
C ALA A 213 18.11 48.26 -66.42
N GLU A 214 19.11 49.15 -66.27
CA GLU A 214 20.11 49.01 -65.24
C GLU A 214 19.52 49.13 -63.82
N GLU A 215 18.63 50.14 -63.59
CA GLU A 215 17.91 50.30 -62.33
C GLU A 215 17.10 49.05 -61.98
N LEU A 216 16.38 48.46 -62.94
CA LEU A 216 15.64 47.23 -62.76
C LEU A 216 16.56 46.08 -62.40
N SER A 217 17.74 45.98 -63.04
CA SER A 217 18.76 44.99 -62.77
C SER A 217 19.25 45.13 -61.32
N GLN A 218 19.57 46.33 -60.88
CA GLN A 218 20.03 46.57 -59.48
C GLN A 218 18.90 46.32 -58.47
N SER A 219 17.64 46.60 -58.78
CA SER A 219 16.53 46.23 -57.94
C SER A 219 16.41 44.69 -57.72
N ALA A 220 16.73 43.91 -58.74
CA ALA A 220 16.78 42.45 -58.60
C ALA A 220 17.91 41.98 -57.68
N VAL A 221 19.07 42.68 -57.76
CA VAL A 221 20.20 42.41 -56.85
C VAL A 221 19.83 42.70 -55.39
N VAL A 222 19.13 43.83 -55.11
CA VAL A 222 18.61 44.15 -53.76
C VAL A 222 17.65 43.06 -53.27
N ARG A 223 16.70 42.60 -54.11
CA ARG A 223 15.81 41.51 -53.74
C ARG A 223 16.57 40.21 -53.41
N ALA A 224 17.60 39.88 -54.19
CA ALA A 224 18.43 38.72 -53.94
C ALA A 224 19.22 38.84 -52.60
N ALA A 225 19.82 40.00 -52.33
CA ALA A 225 20.51 40.24 -51.08
C ALA A 225 19.56 40.20 -49.88
N LYS A 226 18.34 40.73 -49.99
CA LYS A 226 17.30 40.65 -48.98
C LYS A 226 16.86 39.20 -48.73
N ALA A 227 16.73 38.40 -49.78
CA ALA A 227 16.43 36.96 -49.62
C ALA A 227 17.53 36.22 -48.89
N THR A 228 18.81 36.57 -49.15
CA THR A 228 19.99 36.01 -48.41
C THR A 228 19.95 36.38 -46.93
N LEU A 229 19.61 37.63 -46.62
CA LEU A 229 19.49 38.09 -45.23
C LEU A 229 18.36 37.31 -44.51
N ASN A 230 17.20 37.19 -45.15
CA ASN A 230 16.09 36.41 -44.57
C ASN A 230 16.43 34.95 -44.35
N MET A 231 17.21 34.31 -45.23
CA MET A 231 17.74 32.95 -45.00
C MET A 231 18.67 32.89 -43.80
N ALA A 232 19.57 33.85 -43.64
CA ALA A 232 20.48 33.93 -42.51
C ALA A 232 19.71 34.12 -41.17
N ASP A 233 18.65 34.96 -41.16
CA ASP A 233 17.78 35.14 -40.00
C ASP A 233 17.01 33.84 -39.66
N ALA A 234 16.51 33.12 -40.66
CA ALA A 234 15.86 31.83 -40.43
C ALA A 234 16.81 30.77 -39.87
N GLU A 235 18.07 30.78 -40.32
CA GLU A 235 19.11 29.86 -39.84
C GLU A 235 19.47 30.18 -38.36
N LEU A 236 19.54 31.47 -38.00
CA LEU A 236 19.72 31.89 -36.62
C LEU A 236 18.54 31.41 -35.77
N ALA A 237 17.29 31.53 -36.21
CA ALA A 237 16.13 31.08 -35.49
C ALA A 237 16.18 29.56 -35.27
N ASN A 238 16.61 28.79 -36.26
CA ASN A 238 16.85 27.35 -36.17
C ASN A 238 17.90 27.01 -35.12
N THR A 239 19.01 27.71 -35.13
CA THR A 239 20.12 27.49 -34.18
C THR A 239 19.70 27.84 -32.75
N LEU A 240 18.91 28.91 -32.56
CA LEU A 240 18.34 29.27 -31.25
C LEU A 240 17.40 28.18 -30.74
N ALA A 241 16.62 27.55 -31.62
CA ALA A 241 15.79 26.40 -31.22
C ALA A 241 16.63 25.18 -30.81
N GLN A 242 17.76 24.96 -31.50
CA GLN A 242 18.72 23.90 -31.10
C GLN A 242 19.37 24.19 -29.71
N VAL A 243 19.71 25.45 -29.41
CA VAL A 243 20.19 25.81 -28.05
C VAL A 243 19.16 25.46 -26.99
N LYS A 244 17.87 25.82 -27.19
CA LYS A 244 16.79 25.45 -26.26
C LYS A 244 16.64 23.94 -26.10
N GLN A 245 16.79 23.18 -27.16
CA GLN A 245 16.79 21.71 -27.10
C GLN A 245 17.94 21.20 -26.23
N LYS A 246 19.18 21.71 -26.42
CA LYS A 246 20.33 21.31 -25.61
C LYS A 246 20.23 21.77 -24.15
N GLU A 247 19.61 22.93 -23.89
CA GLU A 247 19.29 23.38 -22.52
C GLU A 247 18.32 22.41 -21.82
N ALA A 248 17.29 21.91 -22.54
CA ALA A 248 16.37 20.93 -21.97
C ALA A 248 17.07 19.59 -21.66
N VAL A 249 18.00 19.15 -22.51
CA VAL A 249 18.82 17.94 -22.25
C VAL A 249 19.73 18.15 -21.04
N LEU A 250 20.36 19.32 -20.92
CA LEU A 250 21.17 19.66 -19.74
C LEU A 250 20.34 19.67 -18.47
N GLN A 251 19.16 20.27 -18.49
CA GLN A 251 18.24 20.28 -17.36
C GLN A 251 17.84 18.86 -16.94
N GLN A 252 17.53 17.98 -17.90
CA GLN A 252 17.24 16.58 -17.61
C GLN A 252 18.42 15.88 -16.92
N ALA A 253 19.65 16.06 -17.43
CA ALA A 253 20.83 15.48 -16.83
C ALA A 253 21.09 16.02 -15.40
N GLN A 254 20.81 17.31 -15.15
CA GLN A 254 20.92 17.92 -13.81
C GLN A 254 19.86 17.34 -12.84
N ILE A 255 18.62 17.13 -13.29
CA ILE A 255 17.57 16.49 -12.48
C ILE A 255 17.97 15.05 -12.13
N ASP A 256 18.52 14.31 -13.09
CA ASP A 256 18.98 12.94 -12.83
C ASP A 256 20.16 12.92 -11.85
N LEU A 257 21.07 13.89 -11.92
CA LEU A 257 22.14 14.05 -10.94
C LEU A 257 21.59 14.40 -9.54
N ASP A 258 20.61 15.31 -9.42
CA ASP A 258 19.98 15.62 -8.12
C ASP A 258 19.25 14.39 -7.53
N ARG A 259 18.64 13.56 -8.35
CA ARG A 259 18.00 12.30 -7.95
C ARG A 259 18.98 11.26 -7.41
N THR A 260 20.29 11.41 -7.62
CA THR A 260 21.29 10.55 -6.95
C THR A 260 21.31 10.77 -5.45
N TYR A 261 20.86 11.94 -4.97
CA TYR A 261 20.64 12.24 -3.56
C TYR A 261 19.24 11.82 -3.15
N VAL A 262 19.12 10.64 -2.54
CA VAL A 262 17.84 10.16 -2.01
C VAL A 262 17.49 10.96 -0.77
N ARG A 263 16.34 11.63 -0.79
CA ARG A 263 15.89 12.53 0.29
C ARG A 263 14.65 11.98 0.98
N ALA A 264 14.52 12.26 2.28
CA ALA A 264 13.32 11.95 3.05
C ALA A 264 12.14 12.84 2.58
N PRO A 265 11.01 12.26 2.16
CA PRO A 265 9.83 13.03 1.73
C PRO A 265 9.04 13.63 2.90
N VAL A 266 9.20 13.07 4.10
CA VAL A 266 8.52 13.46 5.34
C VAL A 266 9.52 13.53 6.49
N THR A 267 9.17 14.30 7.52
CA THR A 267 9.88 14.25 8.82
C THR A 267 9.36 13.06 9.60
N GLY A 268 10.24 12.29 10.24
CA GLY A 268 9.86 11.10 11.00
C GLY A 268 11.05 10.26 11.42
N THR A 269 10.79 9.00 11.72
CA THR A 269 11.78 8.01 12.15
C THR A 269 11.91 6.89 11.11
N VAL A 270 13.14 6.50 10.78
CA VAL A 270 13.42 5.39 9.87
C VAL A 270 13.09 4.08 10.60
N VAL A 271 12.02 3.40 10.18
CA VAL A 271 11.58 2.13 10.75
C VAL A 271 12.34 0.95 10.12
N ASN A 272 12.56 1.02 8.81
CA ASN A 272 13.23 -0.05 8.08
C ASN A 272 14.23 0.52 7.07
N ARG A 273 15.37 -0.19 6.94
CA ARG A 273 16.40 0.04 5.94
C ARG A 273 16.61 -1.25 5.14
N ALA A 274 16.07 -1.27 3.92
CA ALA A 274 16.12 -2.44 3.03
C ALA A 274 17.35 -2.44 2.10
N VAL A 275 18.30 -1.51 2.28
CA VAL A 275 19.48 -1.34 1.42
C VAL A 275 20.75 -1.31 2.24
N SER A 276 21.86 -1.80 1.64
CA SER A 276 23.20 -1.78 2.22
C SER A 276 24.14 -0.90 1.41
N GLY A 277 25.14 -0.31 2.08
CA GLY A 277 26.22 0.42 1.40
C GLY A 277 26.94 -0.48 0.41
N GLY A 278 27.20 0.02 -0.78
CA GLY A 278 27.83 -0.75 -1.86
C GLY A 278 26.88 -1.63 -2.67
N GLN A 279 25.61 -1.75 -2.30
CA GLN A 279 24.61 -2.54 -3.04
C GLN A 279 24.25 -1.86 -4.36
N THR A 280 24.12 -2.66 -5.43
CA THR A 280 23.66 -2.16 -6.74
C THR A 280 22.14 -2.18 -6.80
N LEU A 281 21.56 -1.05 -7.18
CA LEU A 281 20.12 -0.85 -7.38
C LEU A 281 19.79 -0.96 -8.87
N ALA A 282 18.74 -1.71 -9.20
CA ALA A 282 18.20 -1.83 -10.55
C ALA A 282 16.76 -1.29 -10.53
N ALA A 283 16.58 -0.04 -10.94
CA ALA A 283 15.27 0.64 -10.96
C ALA A 283 14.49 0.44 -12.28
N SER A 284 14.98 -0.40 -13.19
CA SER A 284 14.43 -0.54 -14.55
C SER A 284 13.11 -1.31 -14.61
N LEU A 285 12.84 -2.23 -13.66
CA LEU A 285 11.61 -3.06 -13.63
C LEU A 285 10.70 -2.71 -12.46
N GLN A 286 11.26 -2.48 -11.30
CA GLN A 286 10.54 -2.08 -10.09
C GLN A 286 11.39 -1.10 -9.30
N THR A 287 10.76 -0.08 -8.73
CA THR A 287 11.46 0.85 -7.83
C THR A 287 11.84 0.12 -6.54
N PRO A 288 13.13 -0.13 -6.27
CA PRO A 288 13.52 -0.77 -5.03
C PRO A 288 13.26 0.15 -3.84
N ILE A 289 12.57 -0.36 -2.83
CA ILE A 289 12.36 0.34 -1.56
C ILE A 289 13.70 0.34 -0.82
N LEU A 290 14.17 1.52 -0.42
CA LEU A 290 15.42 1.69 0.32
C LEU A 290 15.17 1.87 1.81
N PHE A 291 14.18 2.70 2.16
CA PHE A 291 13.81 3.02 3.52
C PHE A 291 12.30 3.05 3.69
N THR A 292 11.84 2.72 4.89
CA THR A 292 10.47 2.97 5.33
C THR A 292 10.53 3.97 6.49
N ILE A 293 9.85 5.10 6.35
CA ILE A 293 9.85 6.19 7.33
C ILE A 293 8.45 6.30 7.92
N ALA A 294 8.35 6.21 9.25
CA ALA A 294 7.12 6.54 9.99
C ALA A 294 7.15 8.03 10.35
N GLN A 295 6.09 8.74 10.03
CA GLN A 295 6.03 10.19 10.29
C GLN A 295 5.93 10.48 11.78
N ASP A 296 5.09 9.73 12.50
CA ASP A 296 4.88 9.87 13.92
C ASP A 296 4.62 8.48 14.54
N LEU A 297 5.34 8.15 15.59
CA LEU A 297 5.18 6.91 16.35
C LEU A 297 4.31 7.10 17.60
N THR A 298 3.95 8.34 17.94
CA THR A 298 3.04 8.63 19.06
C THR A 298 1.58 8.39 18.70
N GLU A 299 1.22 8.46 17.41
CA GLU A 299 -0.08 8.11 16.89
C GLU A 299 0.01 6.83 16.07
N MET A 300 -0.61 5.77 16.59
CA MET A 300 -0.61 4.45 15.99
C MET A 300 -2.01 4.02 15.57
N GLN A 301 -2.08 3.07 14.67
CA GLN A 301 -3.31 2.40 14.30
C GLN A 301 -3.14 0.89 14.31
N VAL A 302 -4.18 0.19 14.76
CA VAL A 302 -4.29 -1.26 14.63
C VAL A 302 -5.18 -1.57 13.45
N GLU A 303 -4.67 -2.30 12.49
CA GLU A 303 -5.42 -2.84 11.37
C GLU A 303 -5.89 -4.25 11.72
N ALA A 304 -7.13 -4.34 12.23
CA ALA A 304 -7.71 -5.60 12.69
C ALA A 304 -8.48 -6.29 11.57
N SER A 305 -8.22 -7.59 11.39
CA SER A 305 -8.95 -8.43 10.45
C SER A 305 -10.19 -9.01 11.13
N VAL A 306 -11.37 -8.58 10.68
CA VAL A 306 -12.67 -9.00 11.23
C VAL A 306 -13.40 -9.83 10.18
N VAL A 307 -13.93 -10.99 10.56
CA VAL A 307 -14.71 -11.86 9.66
C VAL A 307 -16.04 -11.21 9.26
N GLU A 308 -16.52 -11.52 8.06
CA GLU A 308 -17.77 -10.97 7.50
C GLU A 308 -18.97 -11.12 8.44
N ALA A 309 -19.07 -12.23 9.16
CA ALA A 309 -20.18 -12.51 10.09
C ALA A 309 -20.29 -11.47 11.24
N ASP A 310 -19.18 -10.85 11.63
CA ASP A 310 -19.14 -9.94 12.77
C ASP A 310 -19.04 -8.46 12.37
N ILE A 311 -18.71 -8.14 11.09
CA ILE A 311 -18.44 -6.75 10.67
C ILE A 311 -19.66 -5.83 10.86
N SER A 312 -20.89 -6.36 10.72
CA SER A 312 -22.11 -5.59 10.89
C SER A 312 -22.30 -5.02 12.31
N ARG A 313 -21.58 -5.57 13.28
CA ARG A 313 -21.65 -5.17 14.69
C ARG A 313 -20.68 -4.05 15.04
N PHE A 314 -19.71 -3.73 14.14
CA PHE A 314 -18.75 -2.66 14.36
C PHE A 314 -19.32 -1.31 13.94
N ALA A 315 -19.04 -0.29 14.74
CA ALA A 315 -19.46 1.09 14.47
C ALA A 315 -18.27 2.06 14.61
N LEU A 316 -18.32 3.15 13.85
CA LEU A 316 -17.34 4.23 13.97
C LEU A 316 -17.41 4.87 15.36
N GLY A 317 -16.27 5.22 15.93
CA GLY A 317 -16.16 5.79 17.27
C GLY A 317 -16.32 4.80 18.43
N GLN A 318 -16.51 3.51 18.15
CA GLN A 318 -16.66 2.48 19.17
C GLN A 318 -15.35 2.31 19.94
N PRO A 319 -15.40 2.27 21.30
CA PRO A 319 -14.20 2.02 22.10
C PRO A 319 -13.76 0.57 21.97
N VAL A 320 -12.45 0.38 21.85
CA VAL A 320 -11.79 -0.91 21.71
C VAL A 320 -10.70 -1.01 22.78
N THR A 321 -10.57 -2.18 23.38
CA THR A 321 -9.41 -2.52 24.21
C THR A 321 -8.59 -3.57 23.48
N PHE A 322 -7.28 -3.48 23.59
CA PHE A 322 -6.40 -4.49 23.00
C PHE A 322 -5.16 -4.71 23.84
N THR A 323 -4.54 -5.85 23.65
CA THR A 323 -3.22 -6.19 24.17
C THR A 323 -2.29 -6.44 23.01
N ALA A 324 -1.04 -6.01 23.14
CA ALA A 324 0.00 -6.38 22.18
C ALA A 324 0.70 -7.67 22.70
N ASP A 325 1.06 -8.57 21.79
CA ASP A 325 1.72 -9.83 22.18
C ASP A 325 3.03 -9.59 22.94
N ALA A 326 3.71 -8.46 22.66
CA ALA A 326 4.90 -8.04 23.39
C ALA A 326 4.61 -7.57 24.83
N TYR A 327 3.36 -7.19 25.14
CA TYR A 327 2.92 -6.66 26.43
C TYR A 327 1.58 -7.28 26.85
N PRO A 328 1.53 -8.58 27.22
CA PRO A 328 0.28 -9.30 27.47
C PRO A 328 -0.45 -8.78 28.72
N ASP A 329 0.28 -8.27 29.69
CA ASP A 329 -0.27 -7.74 30.96
C ASP A 329 -0.74 -6.28 30.87
N ARG A 330 -0.50 -5.60 29.73
CA ARG A 330 -0.86 -4.20 29.55
C ARG A 330 -2.03 -4.07 28.57
N ILE A 331 -3.10 -3.44 29.06
CA ILE A 331 -4.27 -3.15 28.25
C ILE A 331 -4.13 -1.73 27.65
N PHE A 332 -4.20 -1.67 26.34
CA PHE A 332 -4.24 -0.43 25.57
C PHE A 332 -5.69 -0.13 25.17
N THR A 333 -5.98 1.13 24.97
CA THR A 333 -7.29 1.59 24.54
C THR A 333 -7.20 2.29 23.19
N GLY A 334 -8.23 2.12 22.38
CA GLY A 334 -8.34 2.77 21.10
C GLY A 334 -9.79 3.01 20.71
N THR A 335 -9.99 3.62 19.56
CA THR A 335 -11.31 3.87 18.99
C THR A 335 -11.34 3.46 17.52
N VAL A 336 -12.47 2.88 17.08
CA VAL A 336 -12.68 2.56 15.66
C VAL A 336 -12.74 3.87 14.86
N LYS A 337 -11.73 4.08 14.00
CA LYS A 337 -11.65 5.27 13.14
C LYS A 337 -12.25 5.03 11.77
N GLN A 338 -12.09 3.80 11.24
CA GLN A 338 -12.53 3.47 9.90
C GLN A 338 -12.81 1.97 9.77
N ILE A 339 -13.79 1.63 8.95
CA ILE A 339 -14.05 0.26 8.48
C ILE A 339 -13.81 0.28 6.97
N ARG A 340 -12.78 -0.44 6.50
CA ARG A 340 -12.46 -0.52 5.07
C ARG A 340 -13.51 -1.38 4.36
N LYS A 341 -14.10 -0.86 3.30
CA LYS A 341 -15.17 -1.53 2.55
C LYS A 341 -14.66 -2.61 1.58
N ALA A 342 -13.36 -2.61 1.29
CA ALA A 342 -12.75 -3.63 0.43
C ALA A 342 -12.53 -4.91 1.23
N PRO A 343 -13.14 -6.06 0.83
CA PRO A 343 -12.91 -7.33 1.49
C PRO A 343 -11.50 -7.86 1.17
N GLN A 344 -10.94 -8.60 2.11
CA GLN A 344 -9.76 -9.41 1.90
C GLN A 344 -10.11 -10.89 2.09
N VAL A 345 -9.58 -11.76 1.24
CA VAL A 345 -9.77 -13.19 1.37
C VAL A 345 -8.48 -13.78 1.93
N VAL A 346 -8.53 -14.20 3.19
CA VAL A 346 -7.42 -14.85 3.86
C VAL A 346 -7.80 -16.29 4.14
N GLN A 347 -7.05 -17.25 3.62
CA GLN A 347 -7.33 -18.68 3.79
C GLN A 347 -8.79 -19.08 3.47
N ASN A 348 -9.34 -18.55 2.39
CA ASN A 348 -10.74 -18.77 1.96
C ASN A 348 -11.82 -18.17 2.90
N VAL A 349 -11.43 -17.32 3.86
CA VAL A 349 -12.37 -16.59 4.72
C VAL A 349 -12.40 -15.13 4.29
N VAL A 350 -13.61 -14.60 4.07
CA VAL A 350 -13.80 -13.17 3.77
C VAL A 350 -13.67 -12.37 5.06
N THR A 351 -12.73 -11.44 5.07
CA THR A 351 -12.46 -10.53 6.19
C THR A 351 -12.49 -9.09 5.74
N TYR A 352 -12.80 -8.19 6.67
CA TYR A 352 -12.74 -6.75 6.48
C TYR A 352 -11.74 -6.14 7.46
N ILE A 353 -11.03 -5.09 7.03
CA ILE A 353 -10.10 -4.39 7.91
C ILE A 353 -10.83 -3.30 8.66
N VAL A 354 -10.77 -3.39 9.99
CA VAL A 354 -11.21 -2.36 10.91
C VAL A 354 -9.96 -1.63 11.44
N VAL A 355 -9.91 -0.31 11.21
CA VAL A 355 -8.80 0.52 11.66
C VAL A 355 -9.16 1.15 13.00
N VAL A 356 -8.38 0.83 14.01
CA VAL A 356 -8.51 1.32 15.38
C VAL A 356 -7.35 2.26 15.67
N GLY A 357 -7.65 3.54 15.90
CA GLY A 357 -6.64 4.53 16.30
C GLY A 357 -6.32 4.43 17.80
N THR A 358 -5.06 4.51 18.15
CA THR A 358 -4.56 4.48 19.52
C THR A 358 -3.44 5.50 19.72
N GLN A 359 -3.30 6.02 20.93
CA GLN A 359 -2.17 6.84 21.32
C GLN A 359 -1.05 5.98 21.90
N ASN A 360 0.20 6.34 21.57
CA ASN A 360 1.41 5.65 21.97
C ASN A 360 2.42 6.65 22.56
N SER A 361 2.00 7.41 23.56
CA SER A 361 2.81 8.48 24.16
C SER A 361 4.13 7.97 24.75
N ASP A 362 4.16 6.71 25.18
CA ASP A 362 5.36 6.07 25.77
C ASP A 362 6.26 5.43 24.71
N GLU A 363 5.90 5.50 23.41
CA GLU A 363 6.58 4.85 22.27
C GLU A 363 6.86 3.34 22.46
N LEU A 364 6.03 2.66 23.27
CA LEU A 364 6.16 1.22 23.54
C LEU A 364 5.62 0.36 22.40
N LEU A 365 4.60 0.84 21.71
CA LEU A 365 4.02 0.15 20.57
C LEU A 365 4.89 0.43 19.33
N LEU A 366 5.33 -0.64 18.69
CA LEU A 366 6.15 -0.55 17.48
C LEU A 366 5.37 -1.03 16.25
N PRO A 367 5.60 -0.46 15.08
CA PRO A 367 5.04 -0.94 13.83
C PRO A 367 5.38 -2.42 13.59
N GLY A 368 4.41 -3.21 13.15
CA GLY A 368 4.55 -4.64 12.91
C GLY A 368 4.21 -5.54 14.12
N MET A 369 3.96 -4.99 15.31
CA MET A 369 3.50 -5.80 16.45
C MET A 369 2.10 -6.35 16.21
N THR A 370 1.85 -7.57 16.68
CA THR A 370 0.52 -8.19 16.70
C THR A 370 -0.28 -7.66 17.88
N ALA A 371 -1.53 -7.29 17.63
CA ALA A 371 -2.47 -6.85 18.65
C ALA A 371 -3.71 -7.75 18.66
N ASN A 372 -4.13 -8.15 19.88
CA ASN A 372 -5.36 -8.89 20.11
C ASN A 372 -6.43 -7.93 20.62
N LEU A 373 -7.40 -7.61 19.77
CA LEU A 373 -8.45 -6.65 20.06
C LEU A 373 -9.63 -7.34 20.71
N SER A 374 -10.22 -6.68 21.70
CA SER A 374 -11.49 -7.05 22.33
C SER A 374 -12.45 -5.86 22.21
N VAL A 375 -13.45 -6.02 21.38
CA VAL A 375 -14.42 -4.96 21.10
C VAL A 375 -15.71 -5.26 21.80
N VAL A 376 -16.17 -4.35 22.65
CA VAL A 376 -17.44 -4.48 23.37
C VAL A 376 -18.58 -4.20 22.41
N MET A 377 -19.38 -5.25 22.12
CA MET A 377 -20.53 -5.16 21.21
C MET A 377 -21.81 -4.77 21.94
N ALA A 378 -22.01 -5.35 23.12
CA ALA A 378 -23.16 -5.05 23.97
C ALA A 378 -22.75 -5.20 25.43
N LYS A 379 -23.27 -4.29 26.27
CA LYS A 379 -23.12 -4.35 27.72
C LYS A 379 -24.52 -4.22 28.34
N ARG A 380 -24.88 -5.17 29.21
CA ARG A 380 -26.08 -5.13 30.05
C ARG A 380 -25.66 -5.22 31.49
N GLN A 381 -26.21 -4.37 32.35
CA GLN A 381 -25.90 -4.32 33.76
C GLN A 381 -27.03 -4.87 34.61
N GLY A 382 -26.69 -5.67 35.65
CA GLY A 382 -27.65 -6.16 36.63
C GLY A 382 -28.70 -7.12 36.05
N VAL A 383 -28.43 -7.78 34.92
CA VAL A 383 -29.39 -8.71 34.30
C VAL A 383 -29.33 -10.11 34.93
N LEU A 384 -30.46 -10.85 34.88
CA LEU A 384 -30.51 -12.24 35.30
C LEU A 384 -29.74 -13.06 34.27
N LYS A 385 -28.77 -13.87 34.71
CA LYS A 385 -27.90 -14.70 33.84
C LYS A 385 -27.93 -16.16 34.22
N VAL A 386 -27.96 -17.00 33.19
CA VAL A 386 -27.93 -18.46 33.31
C VAL A 386 -26.65 -19.01 32.71
N PRO A 387 -25.95 -19.91 33.36
CA PRO A 387 -24.76 -20.56 32.81
C PRO A 387 -25.08 -21.29 31.49
N ASN A 388 -24.23 -21.11 30.47
CA ASN A 388 -24.44 -21.78 29.17
C ASN A 388 -24.39 -23.32 29.27
N ALA A 389 -23.78 -23.87 30.30
CA ALA A 389 -23.81 -25.31 30.60
C ALA A 389 -25.23 -25.79 30.87
N ALA A 390 -26.08 -24.96 31.55
CA ALA A 390 -27.46 -25.31 31.82
C ALA A 390 -28.34 -25.33 30.54
N LEU A 391 -28.06 -24.44 29.58
CA LEU A 391 -28.74 -24.36 28.30
C LEU A 391 -28.43 -25.59 27.38
N ARG A 392 -27.29 -26.23 27.61
CA ARG A 392 -26.85 -27.41 26.84
C ARG A 392 -27.22 -28.71 27.51
N PHE A 393 -27.58 -28.70 28.79
CA PHE A 393 -27.92 -29.92 29.51
C PHE A 393 -29.23 -30.50 29.00
N ARG A 394 -29.28 -31.82 28.86
CA ARG A 394 -30.49 -32.62 28.60
C ARG A 394 -30.46 -33.81 29.55
N PRO A 395 -31.54 -34.01 30.38
CA PRO A 395 -31.58 -35.16 31.25
C PRO A 395 -31.63 -36.46 30.42
N PRO A 396 -30.97 -37.55 30.86
CA PRO A 396 -31.15 -38.86 30.25
C PRO A 396 -32.61 -39.30 30.45
N SER A 397 -33.36 -39.42 29.36
CA SER A 397 -34.74 -39.91 29.40
C SER A 397 -34.76 -41.42 29.20
N ASP A 398 -35.22 -42.17 30.20
CA ASP A 398 -35.50 -43.59 30.09
C ASP A 398 -36.82 -43.91 29.33
N THR A 399 -37.55 -42.92 28.88
CA THR A 399 -38.79 -43.06 28.16
C THR A 399 -38.66 -42.45 26.77
N GLY A 400 -38.87 -43.32 25.78
CA GLY A 400 -38.75 -42.98 24.37
C GLY A 400 -39.61 -41.81 23.93
N ASP A 401 -39.15 -41.17 22.92
CA ASP A 401 -39.66 -40.30 21.83
C ASP A 401 -41.04 -39.65 21.89
N GLU A 402 -41.89 -39.88 22.89
CA GLU A 402 -43.26 -39.35 22.94
C GLU A 402 -43.37 -37.91 23.56
N ALA A 403 -42.35 -37.41 24.23
CA ALA A 403 -42.39 -36.04 24.82
C ALA A 403 -42.07 -34.91 23.83
N ARG A 404 -41.72 -35.23 22.59
CA ARG A 404 -41.41 -34.23 21.56
C ARG A 404 -42.62 -33.61 20.88
N SER A 405 -43.82 -34.14 21.11
CA SER A 405 -45.02 -33.75 20.34
C SER A 405 -45.94 -32.72 20.98
N THR A 406 -45.67 -32.25 22.18
CA THR A 406 -46.55 -31.28 22.87
C THR A 406 -45.86 -30.00 23.39
N ALA A 407 -44.78 -29.58 22.74
CA ALA A 407 -44.33 -28.20 22.95
C ALA A 407 -45.30 -27.25 22.20
N PRO A 408 -46.03 -26.33 22.90
CA PRO A 408 -46.86 -25.37 22.21
C PRO A 408 -45.94 -24.53 21.32
N ALA A 409 -46.27 -24.53 20.01
CA ALA A 409 -45.64 -23.59 19.08
C ALA A 409 -45.86 -22.18 19.64
N ILE A 410 -44.80 -21.57 20.14
CA ILE A 410 -44.85 -20.15 20.55
C ILE A 410 -45.17 -19.36 19.30
N ALA A 411 -46.42 -18.92 19.24
CA ALA A 411 -46.94 -18.09 18.17
C ALA A 411 -45.98 -16.91 17.93
N LYS A 412 -45.60 -16.74 16.67
CA LYS A 412 -44.89 -15.55 16.19
C LYS A 412 -45.80 -14.35 16.29
N THR A 413 -45.93 -13.80 17.47
CA THR A 413 -46.62 -12.52 17.68
C THR A 413 -45.63 -11.55 18.23
N GLY A 414 -45.23 -10.59 17.38
CA GLY A 414 -44.77 -9.25 17.75
C GLY A 414 -43.40 -9.13 18.43
N VAL A 415 -42.41 -8.76 17.60
CA VAL A 415 -41.34 -7.82 17.93
C VAL A 415 -40.89 -7.77 19.42
N GLU A 416 -40.19 -8.79 19.88
CA GLU A 416 -39.15 -8.65 20.91
C GLU A 416 -38.04 -9.64 20.65
N ALA A 417 -36.80 -9.10 20.54
CA ALA A 417 -35.60 -9.85 20.23
C ALA A 417 -35.27 -10.82 21.39
N GLY A 418 -35.24 -12.12 21.11
CA GLY A 418 -34.74 -13.14 22.03
C GLY A 418 -34.88 -14.54 21.42
N SER A 419 -33.80 -15.31 21.49
CA SER A 419 -33.82 -16.72 21.07
C SER A 419 -34.52 -17.58 22.12
N PRO A 420 -35.33 -18.63 21.77
CA PRO A 420 -35.88 -19.55 22.74
C PRO A 420 -34.74 -20.38 23.35
N GLY A 421 -34.81 -20.60 24.65
CA GLY A 421 -33.88 -21.44 25.40
C GLY A 421 -34.62 -22.29 26.37
N GLU A 422 -34.00 -23.42 26.75
CA GLU A 422 -34.57 -24.42 27.66
C GLU A 422 -33.55 -24.65 28.79
N VAL A 423 -34.01 -24.64 30.05
CA VAL A 423 -33.24 -25.06 31.20
C VAL A 423 -34.02 -26.02 32.07
N PHE A 424 -33.34 -26.84 32.81
CA PHE A 424 -33.92 -27.77 33.76
C PHE A 424 -33.63 -27.28 35.19
N VAL A 425 -34.68 -27.14 35.99
CA VAL A 425 -34.65 -26.86 37.44
C VAL A 425 -35.17 -28.03 38.23
N PHE A 426 -34.87 -28.12 39.52
CA PHE A 426 -35.50 -29.14 40.37
C PHE A 426 -36.94 -28.78 40.69
N GLY A 427 -37.83 -29.72 40.36
CA GLY A 427 -39.18 -29.73 40.89
C GLY A 427 -39.27 -30.10 42.40
N PRO A 428 -40.47 -30.07 43.00
CA PRO A 428 -40.66 -30.44 44.40
C PRO A 428 -40.15 -31.87 44.75
N ASP A 429 -40.25 -32.78 43.79
CA ASP A 429 -39.87 -34.18 43.95
C ASP A 429 -38.40 -34.48 43.55
N ARG A 430 -37.56 -33.44 43.36
CA ARG A 430 -36.19 -33.50 42.87
C ARG A 430 -36.06 -34.07 41.43
N GLU A 431 -37.14 -34.08 40.67
CA GLU A 431 -37.12 -34.41 39.25
C GLU A 431 -36.79 -33.18 38.41
N PRO A 432 -36.06 -33.32 37.27
CA PRO A 432 -35.78 -32.24 36.37
C PRO A 432 -37.07 -31.69 35.72
N LYS A 433 -37.44 -30.45 36.03
CA LYS A 433 -38.56 -29.74 35.41
C LYS A 433 -38.05 -28.78 34.34
N LEU A 434 -38.59 -28.85 33.12
CA LEU A 434 -38.30 -27.96 32.02
C LEU A 434 -38.87 -26.57 32.28
N VAL A 435 -38.04 -25.57 32.10
CA VAL A 435 -38.43 -24.14 32.09
C VAL A 435 -38.02 -23.54 30.74
N LEU A 436 -38.99 -22.95 30.05
CA LEU A 436 -38.76 -22.23 28.81
C LEU A 436 -38.36 -20.79 29.07
N LEU A 437 -37.34 -20.36 28.39
CA LEU A 437 -36.76 -19.02 28.55
C LEU A 437 -36.68 -18.29 27.22
N ARG A 438 -36.65 -16.95 27.28
CA ARG A 438 -36.21 -16.09 26.19
C ARG A 438 -34.85 -15.57 26.53
N LEU A 439 -33.88 -15.84 25.68
CA LEU A 439 -32.47 -15.55 25.89
C LEU A 439 -32.07 -14.24 25.19
N GLY A 440 -31.31 -13.43 25.87
CA GLY A 440 -30.70 -12.21 25.34
C GLY A 440 -29.26 -12.40 24.89
N ILE A 441 -28.40 -11.46 25.29
CA ILE A 441 -26.97 -11.48 24.95
C ILE A 441 -26.21 -12.53 25.77
N THR A 442 -25.09 -13.00 25.23
CA THR A 442 -24.20 -13.97 25.90
C THR A 442 -22.75 -13.49 25.91
N ASP A 443 -22.02 -13.79 26.98
CA ASP A 443 -20.57 -13.58 27.09
C ASP A 443 -19.75 -14.86 26.79
N GLY A 444 -20.43 -15.93 26.31
CA GLY A 444 -19.82 -17.24 26.10
C GLY A 444 -19.81 -18.15 27.32
N ARG A 445 -19.97 -17.63 28.57
CA ARG A 445 -20.06 -18.39 29.82
C ARG A 445 -21.50 -18.39 30.37
N ALA A 446 -22.15 -17.26 30.31
CA ALA A 446 -23.53 -17.08 30.74
C ALA A 446 -24.33 -16.36 29.66
N THR A 447 -25.66 -16.53 29.67
CA THR A 447 -26.61 -15.90 28.76
C THR A 447 -27.68 -15.16 29.55
N GLU A 448 -28.01 -13.96 29.11
CA GLU A 448 -29.07 -13.12 29.65
C GLU A 448 -30.44 -13.80 29.51
N VAL A 449 -31.26 -13.72 30.56
CA VAL A 449 -32.66 -14.15 30.54
C VAL A 449 -33.56 -12.91 30.45
N LEU A 450 -34.21 -12.76 29.30
CA LEU A 450 -35.13 -11.64 29.03
C LEU A 450 -36.55 -11.90 29.61
N ALA A 451 -36.99 -13.18 29.54
CA ALA A 451 -38.29 -13.59 30.10
C ALA A 451 -38.26 -15.09 30.41
N GLY A 452 -39.00 -15.55 31.40
CA GLY A 452 -39.16 -16.92 31.83
C GLY A 452 -39.35 -17.02 33.34
N ASP A 453 -39.84 -18.18 33.79
CA ASP A 453 -40.12 -18.44 35.22
C ASP A 453 -38.83 -18.85 35.98
N LEU A 454 -37.86 -17.95 36.03
CA LEU A 454 -36.62 -18.09 36.80
C LEU A 454 -36.45 -16.96 37.78
N THR A 455 -36.08 -17.26 38.99
CA THR A 455 -35.76 -16.29 40.03
C THR A 455 -34.28 -16.33 40.39
N GLU A 456 -33.76 -15.21 40.87
CA GLU A 456 -32.40 -15.13 41.39
C GLU A 456 -32.21 -16.14 42.55
N GLY A 457 -31.07 -16.84 42.57
CA GLY A 457 -30.76 -17.91 43.51
C GLY A 457 -31.33 -19.27 43.17
N GLN A 458 -32.22 -19.40 42.17
CA GLN A 458 -32.76 -20.68 41.74
C GLN A 458 -31.68 -21.57 41.15
N GLN A 459 -31.67 -22.86 41.54
CA GLN A 459 -30.67 -23.82 41.08
C GLN A 459 -31.06 -24.39 39.72
N VAL A 460 -30.23 -24.19 38.70
CA VAL A 460 -30.37 -24.79 37.36
C VAL A 460 -29.38 -25.92 37.21
N ILE A 461 -29.82 -27.02 36.52
CA ILE A 461 -29.01 -28.21 36.30
C ILE A 461 -28.03 -27.96 35.17
N THR A 462 -26.72 -28.14 35.45
CA THR A 462 -25.62 -27.91 34.50
C THR A 462 -24.99 -29.21 33.98
N GLY A 463 -25.30 -30.37 34.60
CA GLY A 463 -24.71 -31.64 34.19
C GLY A 463 -25.03 -32.78 35.17
N LEU A 464 -24.58 -33.96 34.86
CA LEU A 464 -24.62 -35.12 35.79
C LEU A 464 -23.34 -35.02 36.73
N ALA A 465 -23.58 -35.27 38.04
CA ALA A 465 -22.46 -35.44 38.94
C ALA A 465 -21.88 -36.85 38.72
N THR A 466 -20.71 -36.94 38.16
CA THR A 466 -19.95 -38.17 38.11
C THR A 466 -19.62 -38.54 39.53
N ALA A 467 -20.10 -39.72 40.02
CA ALA A 467 -19.64 -40.25 41.32
C ALA A 467 -18.10 -40.32 41.30
N PRO A 468 -17.45 -39.96 42.40
CA PRO A 468 -16.01 -40.16 42.49
C PRO A 468 -15.70 -41.62 42.25
N ARG A 469 -14.90 -41.95 41.25
CA ARG A 469 -14.33 -43.27 41.06
C ARG A 469 -13.62 -43.60 42.36
N ARG A 470 -14.15 -44.56 43.14
CA ARG A 470 -13.34 -45.19 44.21
C ARG A 470 -12.21 -45.91 43.48
N ASP A 471 -10.98 -45.40 43.73
CA ASP A 471 -9.76 -46.15 43.42
C ASP A 471 -9.62 -47.35 44.36
N ASP A 472 -10.44 -48.40 44.11
CA ASP A 472 -10.29 -49.74 44.65
C ASP A 472 -9.70 -50.61 43.54
N ASP A 473 -8.45 -50.38 43.19
CA ASP A 473 -7.62 -51.38 42.52
C ASP A 473 -6.14 -51.12 42.75
N ALA A 474 -5.76 -51.24 44.06
CA ALA A 474 -4.38 -51.48 44.41
C ALA A 474 -4.18 -52.99 44.61
N SER A 475 -4.26 -53.79 43.57
CA SER A 475 -3.65 -55.16 43.61
C SER A 475 -3.62 -55.77 42.20
N SER A 476 -2.41 -56.18 41.86
CA SER A 476 -2.01 -57.07 40.77
C SER A 476 -1.59 -56.38 39.44
N VAL A 477 -0.40 -55.74 39.47
CA VAL A 477 0.45 -55.73 38.26
C VAL A 477 1.35 -56.97 38.33
N LEU A 478 0.86 -58.09 37.78
CA LEU A 478 1.69 -59.23 37.42
C LEU A 478 2.29 -58.98 36.05
N VAL A 479 3.51 -58.50 36.04
CA VAL A 479 4.34 -58.36 34.85
C VAL A 479 4.67 -59.74 34.30
N LYS A 480 4.04 -60.19 33.26
CA LYS A 480 4.48 -61.33 32.44
C LYS A 480 5.50 -60.83 31.42
N PHE A 481 6.78 -61.00 31.75
CA PHE A 481 7.81 -61.03 30.73
C PHE A 481 7.64 -62.29 29.87
N ARG A 482 7.50 -62.11 28.58
CA ARG A 482 7.64 -63.15 27.57
C ARG A 482 8.80 -62.77 26.67
N LEU A 483 9.88 -63.52 26.82
CA LEU A 483 10.99 -63.59 25.90
C LEU A 483 10.47 -64.13 24.55
N TRP A 484 10.71 -63.45 23.52
CA TRP A 484 11.27 -63.92 22.23
C TRP A 484 11.82 -62.70 21.48
#